data_8dfcaf53d73cd91d0aa2e47643737cca
#
_entry.id   8dfcaf53d73cd91d0aa2e47643737cca
#
_cell.length_a   1.000
_cell.length_b   1.000
_cell.length_c   1.000
_cell.angle_alpha   90.00
_cell.angle_beta   90.00
_cell.angle_gamma   90.00
#
_symmetry.space_group_name_H-M   'P 1'
#
loop_
_entity.id
_entity.type
_entity.pdbx_description
1 polymer ?
#
loop_
_entity_poly.entity_id
_entity_poly.type
_entity_poly.pdbx_seq_one_letter_code
_entity_poly.pdbx_strand_id
1 'polypeptide(L)'
;MKLNITIGIPTHKRPKLLKRAVNSLIYDENINVKIIISVDGIDNTFEEYKLIEKSVFNKKNISFIYHETKIGSLKNFLYLRDICDTEYFMWLADDDESSLELVCELQKLLDNNLNAVTAVPYWELKNEKNEYKIIQSSHFNDQLKIKRVFKYIYDSDDVFFYGLHRAEKLKKCSFNNYWWPNKDALSNWCYVFQMDLILQGQIILLDNTNLRWINHDYGIKYYPRSSGEKMMKNFSYIMRRINIYYLYILKFLKWKKYIYIIIFILPFIFLLARDIIFKEPVNKRIKF
;
A
#
# COMPACT_ATOMS: atom_id res chain seq x y z
N MET A 1 23.12 11.07 -10.26
CA MET A 1 22.90 9.63 -9.93
C MET A 1 21.73 9.14 -10.77
N LYS A 2 21.90 8.05 -11.53
CA LYS A 2 20.80 7.53 -12.35
C LYS A 2 19.80 6.85 -11.40
N LEU A 3 18.57 7.31 -11.39
CA LEU A 3 17.51 6.64 -10.60
C LEU A 3 17.14 5.33 -11.29
N ASN A 4 17.02 4.29 -10.49
CA ASN A 4 16.66 2.96 -10.95
C ASN A 4 15.34 2.54 -10.28
N ILE A 5 14.28 3.31 -10.55
CA ILE A 5 12.99 3.22 -9.89
C ILE A 5 11.89 2.98 -10.92
N THR A 6 10.95 2.11 -10.60
CA THR A 6 9.65 2.01 -11.27
C THR A 6 8.55 2.49 -10.34
N ILE A 7 7.71 3.40 -10.81
CA ILE A 7 6.44 3.76 -10.18
C ILE A 7 5.32 3.08 -10.95
N GLY A 8 4.55 2.22 -10.27
CA GLY A 8 3.40 1.53 -10.84
C GLY A 8 2.09 2.19 -10.41
N ILE A 9 1.26 2.58 -11.37
CA ILE A 9 -0.05 3.22 -11.11
C ILE A 9 -1.16 2.29 -11.62
N PRO A 10 -1.80 1.51 -10.73
CA PRO A 10 -2.97 0.73 -11.11
C PRO A 10 -4.20 1.64 -11.16
N THR A 11 -5.04 1.53 -12.20
CA THR A 11 -6.24 2.34 -12.35
C THR A 11 -7.40 1.54 -12.93
N HIS A 12 -8.64 1.94 -12.57
CA HIS A 12 -9.87 1.39 -13.12
C HIS A 12 -11.01 2.42 -13.04
N LYS A 13 -11.55 2.84 -14.20
CA LYS A 13 -12.69 3.77 -14.32
C LYS A 13 -12.49 5.14 -13.65
N ARG A 14 -11.23 5.61 -13.54
CA ARG A 14 -10.88 6.86 -12.85
C ARG A 14 -9.92 7.76 -13.65
N PRO A 15 -10.15 8.03 -14.96
CA PRO A 15 -9.18 8.77 -15.78
C PRO A 15 -8.86 10.16 -15.24
N LYS A 16 -9.85 10.88 -14.67
CA LYS A 16 -9.64 12.21 -14.10
C LYS A 16 -8.68 12.20 -12.91
N LEU A 17 -8.80 11.20 -12.03
CA LEU A 17 -7.93 11.04 -10.87
C LEU A 17 -6.54 10.63 -11.33
N LEU A 18 -6.44 9.64 -12.24
CA LEU A 18 -5.18 9.24 -12.86
C LEU A 18 -4.44 10.44 -13.47
N LYS A 19 -5.13 11.33 -14.20
CA LYS A 19 -4.49 12.52 -14.77
C LYS A 19 -3.81 13.40 -13.72
N ARG A 20 -4.42 13.54 -12.55
CA ARG A 20 -3.85 14.28 -11.43
C ARG A 20 -2.61 13.56 -10.86
N ALA A 21 -2.72 12.25 -10.61
CA ALA A 21 -1.60 11.44 -10.13
C ALA A 21 -0.41 11.48 -11.08
N VAL A 22 -0.64 11.33 -12.38
CA VAL A 22 0.41 11.44 -13.41
C VAL A 22 1.03 12.82 -13.43
N ASN A 23 0.21 13.88 -13.41
CA ASN A 23 0.70 15.26 -13.45
C ASN A 23 1.59 15.60 -12.23
N SER A 24 1.33 15.02 -11.06
CA SER A 24 2.16 15.24 -9.87
C SER A 24 3.60 14.71 -10.01
N LEU A 25 3.82 13.79 -10.97
CA LEU A 25 5.12 13.17 -11.24
C LEU A 25 5.89 13.77 -12.43
N ILE A 26 5.29 14.67 -13.21
CA ILE A 26 5.87 15.09 -14.52
C ILE A 26 6.80 16.30 -14.42
N TYR A 27 6.83 17.03 -13.32
CA TYR A 27 7.45 18.35 -13.25
C TYR A 27 8.99 18.38 -13.34
N ASP A 28 9.69 17.25 -13.21
CA ASP A 28 11.16 17.23 -13.33
C ASP A 28 11.61 16.33 -14.50
N GLU A 29 12.01 16.95 -15.60
CA GLU A 29 12.46 16.24 -16.81
C GLU A 29 13.83 15.54 -16.63
N ASN A 30 14.60 15.90 -15.61
CA ASN A 30 15.95 15.40 -15.40
C ASN A 30 15.99 14.08 -14.61
N ILE A 31 14.86 13.64 -14.07
CA ILE A 31 14.79 12.45 -13.22
C ILE A 31 14.37 11.23 -14.06
N ASN A 32 15.26 10.26 -14.18
CA ASN A 32 15.01 9.04 -14.95
C ASN A 32 14.31 7.99 -14.07
N VAL A 33 13.00 8.14 -13.90
CA VAL A 33 12.10 7.19 -13.25
C VAL A 33 11.18 6.59 -14.30
N LYS A 34 10.99 5.27 -14.28
CA LYS A 34 10.05 4.55 -15.14
C LYS A 34 8.66 4.60 -14.50
N ILE A 35 7.68 5.11 -15.21
CA ILE A 35 6.28 5.16 -14.77
C ILE A 35 5.46 4.21 -15.63
N ILE A 36 4.79 3.26 -15.00
CA ILE A 36 3.94 2.27 -15.70
C ILE A 36 2.51 2.42 -15.17
N ILE A 37 1.60 2.75 -16.07
CA ILE A 37 0.19 2.87 -15.78
C ILE A 37 -0.50 1.59 -16.27
N SER A 38 -1.22 0.90 -15.41
CA SER A 38 -1.94 -0.34 -15.73
C SER A 38 -3.45 -0.13 -15.58
N VAL A 39 -4.15 -0.13 -16.73
CA VAL A 39 -5.58 0.07 -16.82
C VAL A 39 -6.29 -1.28 -16.73
N ASP A 40 -7.11 -1.48 -15.69
CA ASP A 40 -7.78 -2.76 -15.37
C ASP A 40 -9.08 -2.92 -16.18
N GLY A 41 -8.95 -3.37 -17.41
CA GLY A 41 -10.03 -3.62 -18.35
C GLY A 41 -10.36 -2.41 -19.24
N ILE A 42 -10.71 -2.71 -20.48
CA ILE A 42 -11.19 -1.73 -21.46
C ILE A 42 -12.68 -1.55 -21.26
N ASP A 43 -13.13 -0.30 -21.09
CA ASP A 43 -14.54 0.06 -20.92
C ASP A 43 -14.84 1.43 -21.56
N ASN A 44 -15.98 2.03 -21.21
CA ASN A 44 -16.42 3.32 -21.74
C ASN A 44 -15.52 4.52 -21.40
N THR A 45 -14.54 4.35 -20.50
CA THR A 45 -13.54 5.39 -20.15
C THR A 45 -12.24 5.25 -20.95
N PHE A 46 -12.15 4.29 -21.87
CA PHE A 46 -10.92 3.98 -22.62
C PHE A 46 -10.38 5.18 -23.40
N GLU A 47 -11.24 5.92 -24.09
CA GLU A 47 -10.83 7.09 -24.86
C GLU A 47 -10.25 8.20 -23.96
N GLU A 48 -10.77 8.37 -22.76
CA GLU A 48 -10.21 9.33 -21.79
C GLU A 48 -8.78 8.93 -21.38
N TYR A 49 -8.52 7.64 -21.18
CA TYR A 49 -7.15 7.13 -20.91
C TYR A 49 -6.22 7.38 -22.12
N LYS A 50 -6.71 7.17 -23.35
CA LYS A 50 -5.94 7.46 -24.57
C LYS A 50 -5.59 8.93 -24.72
N LEU A 51 -6.48 9.83 -24.30
CA LEU A 51 -6.17 11.26 -24.26
C LEU A 51 -5.06 11.60 -23.24
N ILE A 52 -5.05 10.95 -22.09
CA ILE A 52 -3.98 11.11 -21.10
C ILE A 52 -2.66 10.58 -21.69
N GLU A 53 -2.66 9.38 -22.26
CA GLU A 53 -1.49 8.78 -22.93
C GLU A 53 -0.90 9.73 -23.99
N LYS A 54 -1.75 10.30 -24.85
CA LYS A 54 -1.33 11.31 -25.86
C LYS A 54 -0.72 12.54 -25.21
N SER A 55 -1.27 13.01 -24.09
CA SER A 55 -0.75 14.22 -23.42
C SER A 55 0.67 14.05 -22.82
N VAL A 56 1.08 12.80 -22.58
CA VAL A 56 2.39 12.44 -22.07
C VAL A 56 3.29 11.71 -23.08
N PHE A 57 2.85 11.63 -24.34
CA PHE A 57 3.52 10.86 -25.40
C PHE A 57 5.02 11.22 -25.58
N ASN A 58 5.38 12.48 -25.38
CA ASN A 58 6.78 12.93 -25.48
C ASN A 58 7.64 12.52 -24.28
N LYS A 59 7.05 11.96 -23.22
CA LYS A 59 7.76 11.48 -22.04
C LYS A 59 8.09 10.00 -22.20
N LYS A 60 9.32 9.71 -22.64
CA LYS A 60 9.79 8.33 -22.94
C LYS A 60 9.78 7.37 -21.77
N ASN A 61 9.69 7.89 -20.55
CA ASN A 61 9.69 7.11 -19.31
C ASN A 61 8.29 6.74 -18.80
N ILE A 62 7.22 7.13 -19.50
CA ILE A 62 5.83 6.82 -19.13
C ILE A 62 5.26 5.81 -20.16
N SER A 63 4.68 4.74 -19.66
CA SER A 63 4.05 3.71 -20.49
C SER A 63 2.68 3.31 -19.96
N PHE A 64 1.76 2.97 -20.86
CA PHE A 64 0.42 2.50 -20.54
C PHE A 64 0.29 1.03 -20.95
N ILE A 65 -0.34 0.25 -20.09
CA ILE A 65 -0.72 -1.14 -20.32
C ILE A 65 -2.23 -1.23 -20.16
N TYR A 66 -2.90 -1.77 -21.16
CA TYR A 66 -4.34 -1.93 -21.18
C TYR A 66 -4.67 -3.43 -21.11
N HIS A 67 -5.34 -3.86 -20.08
CA HIS A 67 -5.87 -5.23 -20.02
C HIS A 67 -7.17 -5.28 -20.84
N GLU A 68 -7.30 -6.23 -21.74
CA GLU A 68 -8.52 -6.38 -22.55
C GLU A 68 -9.75 -6.63 -21.66
N THR A 69 -9.58 -7.43 -20.62
CA THR A 69 -10.62 -7.75 -19.64
C THR A 69 -10.19 -7.34 -18.24
N LYS A 70 -11.16 -7.07 -17.38
CA LYS A 70 -10.91 -6.74 -15.97
C LYS A 70 -10.25 -7.93 -15.25
N ILE A 71 -9.04 -7.71 -14.75
CA ILE A 71 -8.29 -8.71 -13.98
C ILE A 71 -8.48 -8.55 -12.46
N GLY A 72 -8.98 -7.40 -12.02
CA GLY A 72 -9.25 -7.06 -10.62
C GLY A 72 -8.10 -6.37 -9.91
N SER A 73 -8.42 -5.53 -8.95
CA SER A 73 -7.48 -4.62 -8.26
C SER A 73 -6.21 -5.34 -7.78
N LEU A 74 -6.35 -6.41 -6.99
CA LEU A 74 -5.19 -7.14 -6.48
C LEU A 74 -4.25 -7.61 -7.59
N LYS A 75 -4.80 -8.24 -8.63
CA LYS A 75 -3.98 -8.75 -9.73
C LYS A 75 -3.30 -7.61 -10.48
N ASN A 76 -3.97 -6.46 -10.61
CA ASN A 76 -3.40 -5.28 -11.25
C ASN A 76 -2.23 -4.70 -10.45
N PHE A 77 -2.35 -4.61 -9.13
CA PHE A 77 -1.22 -4.23 -8.26
C PHE A 77 -0.04 -5.21 -8.36
N LEU A 78 -0.31 -6.51 -8.30
CA LEU A 78 0.73 -7.55 -8.40
C LEU A 78 1.37 -7.58 -9.78
N TYR A 79 0.61 -7.41 -10.84
CA TYR A 79 1.11 -7.34 -12.21
C TYR A 79 2.19 -6.25 -12.36
N LEU A 80 1.91 -5.03 -11.87
CA LEU A 80 2.87 -3.93 -11.89
C LEU A 80 4.16 -4.25 -11.14
N ARG A 81 4.05 -4.90 -9.97
CA ARG A 81 5.23 -5.38 -9.23
C ARG A 81 6.04 -6.40 -10.04
N ASP A 82 5.35 -7.34 -10.67
CA ASP A 82 5.99 -8.49 -11.31
C ASP A 82 6.74 -8.11 -12.60
N ILE A 83 6.22 -7.11 -13.33
CA ILE A 83 6.89 -6.57 -14.53
C ILE A 83 7.99 -5.53 -14.22
N CYS A 84 8.14 -5.13 -12.96
CA CYS A 84 9.21 -4.22 -12.56
C CYS A 84 10.58 -4.84 -12.84
N ASP A 85 11.43 -4.12 -13.55
CA ASP A 85 12.80 -4.52 -13.93
C ASP A 85 13.89 -3.63 -13.32
N THR A 86 13.50 -2.72 -12.43
CA THR A 86 14.38 -1.78 -11.72
C THR A 86 14.68 -2.26 -10.30
N GLU A 87 15.68 -1.62 -9.67
CA GLU A 87 16.11 -1.96 -8.31
C GLU A 87 15.07 -1.59 -7.24
N TYR A 88 14.37 -0.48 -7.48
CA TYR A 88 13.35 0.04 -6.57
C TYR A 88 11.98 0.08 -7.24
N PHE A 89 10.94 -0.12 -6.44
CA PHE A 89 9.56 -0.07 -6.88
C PHE A 89 8.68 0.64 -5.86
N MET A 90 7.75 1.44 -6.37
CA MET A 90 6.73 2.12 -5.58
C MET A 90 5.38 1.98 -6.27
N TRP A 91 4.30 1.71 -5.52
CA TRP A 91 2.95 1.95 -6.03
C TRP A 91 2.53 3.38 -5.73
N LEU A 92 1.86 4.00 -6.68
CA LEU A 92 1.08 5.22 -6.47
C LEU A 92 -0.38 4.90 -6.80
N ALA A 93 -1.31 5.14 -5.87
CA ALA A 93 -2.73 5.01 -6.17
C ALA A 93 -3.16 6.08 -7.19
N ASP A 94 -4.13 5.75 -8.04
CA ASP A 94 -4.61 6.65 -9.11
C ASP A 94 -5.35 7.89 -8.58
N ASP A 95 -5.66 7.91 -7.28
CA ASP A 95 -6.30 9.01 -6.57
C ASP A 95 -5.37 9.80 -5.64
N ASP A 96 -4.09 9.47 -5.61
CA ASP A 96 -3.08 10.12 -4.77
C ASP A 96 -2.08 10.95 -5.59
N GLU A 97 -1.27 11.74 -4.91
CA GLU A 97 -0.21 12.54 -5.52
C GLU A 97 1.13 12.32 -4.81
N SER A 98 2.21 12.40 -5.58
CA SER A 98 3.58 12.31 -5.10
C SER A 98 4.48 13.22 -5.93
N SER A 99 5.73 13.44 -5.50
CA SER A 99 6.73 14.17 -6.28
C SER A 99 7.92 13.28 -6.60
N LEU A 100 8.59 13.55 -7.72
CA LEU A 100 9.83 12.86 -8.04
C LEU A 100 10.94 13.19 -7.05
N GLU A 101 10.95 14.39 -6.47
CA GLU A 101 11.87 14.75 -5.39
C GLU A 101 11.72 13.84 -4.18
N LEU A 102 10.47 13.61 -3.73
CA LEU A 102 10.18 12.64 -2.66
C LEU A 102 10.74 11.26 -2.98
N VAL A 103 10.50 10.78 -4.19
CA VAL A 103 10.95 9.45 -4.62
C VAL A 103 12.48 9.34 -4.61
N CYS A 104 13.19 10.41 -5.03
CA CYS A 104 14.65 10.49 -4.96
C CYS A 104 15.18 10.42 -3.53
N GLU A 105 14.55 11.15 -2.60
CA GLU A 105 14.99 11.15 -1.21
C GLU A 105 14.71 9.81 -0.53
N LEU A 106 13.61 9.14 -0.86
CA LEU A 106 13.33 7.76 -0.40
C LEU A 106 14.38 6.77 -0.93
N GLN A 107 14.84 6.92 -2.18
CA GLN A 107 15.91 6.09 -2.72
C GLN A 107 17.21 6.33 -1.97
N LYS A 108 17.63 7.59 -1.80
CA LYS A 108 18.86 7.92 -1.05
C LYS A 108 18.82 7.35 0.37
N LEU A 109 17.65 7.42 1.00
CA LEU A 109 17.46 6.85 2.34
C LEU A 109 17.67 5.33 2.34
N LEU A 110 17.15 4.61 1.34
CA LEU A 110 17.39 3.17 1.18
C LEU A 110 18.85 2.87 0.87
N ASP A 111 19.49 3.61 -0.03
CA ASP A 111 20.89 3.42 -0.42
C ASP A 111 21.82 3.50 0.80
N ASN A 112 21.54 4.42 1.72
CA ASN A 112 22.29 4.60 2.95
C ASN A 112 21.92 3.59 4.08
N ASN A 113 20.88 2.76 3.89
CA ASN A 113 20.40 1.83 4.91
C ASN A 113 20.18 0.44 4.32
N LEU A 114 21.26 -0.34 4.18
CA LEU A 114 21.23 -1.66 3.52
C LEU A 114 20.30 -2.69 4.19
N ASN A 115 20.02 -2.54 5.47
CA ASN A 115 19.10 -3.41 6.23
C ASN A 115 17.64 -3.04 6.03
N ALA A 116 17.36 -1.88 5.42
CA ALA A 116 16.01 -1.44 5.13
C ALA A 116 15.51 -2.04 3.81
N VAL A 117 14.27 -2.51 3.82
CA VAL A 117 13.58 -3.05 2.64
C VAL A 117 12.57 -2.08 2.05
N THR A 118 12.14 -1.10 2.86
CA THR A 118 11.17 -0.08 2.48
C THR A 118 11.51 1.24 3.16
N ALA A 119 11.42 2.33 2.42
CA ALA A 119 11.42 3.71 2.93
C ALA A 119 10.03 4.32 2.76
N VAL A 120 9.55 5.02 3.79
CA VAL A 120 8.23 5.64 3.80
C VAL A 120 8.34 7.14 4.10
N PRO A 121 7.51 7.99 3.48
CA PRO A 121 7.44 9.41 3.82
C PRO A 121 6.42 9.67 4.93
N TYR A 122 6.34 10.92 5.38
CA TYR A 122 5.09 11.45 5.91
C TYR A 122 4.02 11.47 4.82
N TRP A 123 2.76 11.45 5.21
CA TRP A 123 1.67 11.63 4.27
C TRP A 123 0.73 12.74 4.73
N GLU A 124 0.11 13.37 3.77
CA GLU A 124 -0.86 14.43 3.95
C GLU A 124 -2.25 13.87 3.61
N LEU A 125 -3.15 13.88 4.57
CA LEU A 125 -4.55 13.59 4.32
C LEU A 125 -5.27 14.89 4.04
N LYS A 126 -5.82 15.03 2.84
CA LYS A 126 -6.52 16.22 2.37
C LYS A 126 -8.01 15.91 2.16
N ASN A 127 -8.88 16.73 2.77
CA ASN A 127 -10.32 16.55 2.60
C ASN A 127 -10.89 17.40 1.45
N GLU A 128 -12.19 17.24 1.15
CA GLU A 128 -12.89 17.98 0.09
C GLU A 128 -12.87 19.51 0.29
N LYS A 129 -12.65 19.99 1.51
CA LYS A 129 -12.54 21.42 1.83
C LYS A 129 -11.11 21.97 1.72
N ASN A 130 -10.17 21.15 1.21
CA ASN A 130 -8.73 21.46 1.19
C ASN A 130 -8.09 21.64 2.57
N GLU A 131 -8.74 21.24 3.65
CA GLU A 131 -8.09 21.11 4.95
C GLU A 131 -7.19 19.88 4.92
N TYR A 132 -6.03 19.95 5.55
CA TYR A 132 -5.08 18.85 5.55
C TYR A 132 -4.54 18.53 6.93
N LYS A 133 -4.12 17.30 7.09
CA LYS A 133 -3.43 16.80 8.28
C LYS A 133 -2.19 16.03 7.87
N ILE A 134 -1.05 16.37 8.43
CA ILE A 134 0.19 15.63 8.24
C ILE A 134 0.22 14.47 9.22
N ILE A 135 0.48 13.28 8.69
CA ILE A 135 0.49 12.04 9.46
C ILE A 135 1.83 11.37 9.25
N GLN A 136 2.44 10.95 10.35
CA GLN A 136 3.65 10.14 10.30
C GLN A 136 3.29 8.71 9.91
N SER A 137 3.94 8.20 8.86
CA SER A 137 3.80 6.78 8.50
C SER A 137 4.38 5.89 9.59
N SER A 138 3.72 4.78 9.85
CA SER A 138 4.29 3.76 10.72
C SER A 138 5.58 3.22 10.12
N HIS A 139 6.60 3.14 10.95
CA HIS A 139 7.91 2.64 10.60
C HIS A 139 8.33 1.55 11.60
N PHE A 140 9.14 0.61 11.13
CA PHE A 140 9.53 -0.59 11.87
C PHE A 140 11.04 -0.78 11.71
N ASN A 141 11.80 0.13 12.35
CA ASN A 141 13.24 0.25 12.21
C ASN A 141 14.05 -0.52 13.25
N ASP A 142 13.41 -1.24 14.17
CA ASP A 142 14.13 -2.06 15.16
C ASP A 142 14.98 -3.12 14.46
N GLN A 143 16.22 -3.31 14.93
CA GLN A 143 17.12 -4.32 14.39
C GLN A 143 16.61 -5.74 14.68
N LEU A 144 16.00 -5.94 15.85
CA LEU A 144 15.42 -7.22 16.24
C LEU A 144 14.11 -7.48 15.49
N LYS A 145 14.16 -8.45 14.60
CA LYS A 145 13.00 -8.85 13.77
C LYS A 145 11.73 -9.10 14.59
N ILE A 146 11.86 -9.75 15.76
CA ILE A 146 10.72 -10.06 16.62
C ILE A 146 10.02 -8.80 17.13
N LYS A 147 10.77 -7.75 17.45
CA LYS A 147 10.20 -6.46 17.88
C LYS A 147 9.45 -5.79 16.73
N ARG A 148 9.98 -5.83 15.49
CA ARG A 148 9.29 -5.30 14.31
C ARG A 148 7.96 -6.03 14.09
N VAL A 149 7.98 -7.37 14.15
CA VAL A 149 6.77 -8.19 14.00
C VAL A 149 5.73 -7.86 15.07
N PHE A 150 6.15 -7.77 16.34
CA PHE A 150 5.25 -7.44 17.45
C PHE A 150 4.61 -6.06 17.24
N LYS A 151 5.44 -5.05 16.96
CA LYS A 151 4.96 -3.68 16.70
C LYS A 151 3.98 -3.66 15.53
N TYR A 152 4.30 -4.34 14.43
CA TYR A 152 3.43 -4.40 13.26
C TYR A 152 2.06 -5.04 13.55
N ILE A 153 2.04 -6.17 14.26
CA ILE A 153 0.79 -6.85 14.65
C ILE A 153 -0.05 -5.94 15.56
N TYR A 154 0.61 -5.22 16.47
CA TYR A 154 -0.05 -4.32 17.41
C TYR A 154 -0.59 -3.06 16.73
N ASP A 155 0.20 -2.41 15.90
CA ASP A 155 -0.15 -1.15 15.22
C ASP A 155 -1.14 -1.37 14.09
N SER A 156 -1.03 -2.48 13.38
CA SER A 156 -1.91 -2.86 12.24
C SER A 156 -2.09 -1.72 11.23
N ASP A 157 -0.98 -1.14 10.77
CA ASP A 157 -0.96 -0.05 9.79
C ASP A 157 -0.58 -0.58 8.41
N ASP A 158 -1.23 -0.10 7.36
CA ASP A 158 -0.99 -0.50 5.97
C ASP A 158 -0.38 0.61 5.09
N VAL A 159 -0.12 1.78 5.64
CA VAL A 159 0.36 2.95 4.89
C VAL A 159 1.70 2.71 4.21
N PHE A 160 2.61 1.94 4.81
CA PHE A 160 3.92 1.67 4.21
C PHE A 160 3.86 0.78 2.95
N PHE A 161 2.67 0.28 2.58
CA PHE A 161 2.43 -0.36 1.29
C PHE A 161 2.79 0.56 0.12
N TYR A 162 2.56 1.86 0.26
CA TYR A 162 2.86 2.88 -0.74
C TYR A 162 4.25 3.50 -0.59
N GLY A 163 5.11 2.94 0.24
CA GLY A 163 6.52 3.34 0.33
C GLY A 163 7.35 2.92 -0.89
N LEU A 164 8.60 3.39 -0.94
CA LEU A 164 9.58 2.90 -1.90
C LEU A 164 10.20 1.60 -1.38
N HIS A 165 10.13 0.55 -2.16
CA HIS A 165 10.59 -0.79 -1.81
C HIS A 165 11.82 -1.19 -2.61
N ARG A 166 12.70 -2.02 -2.02
CA ARG A 166 13.65 -2.81 -2.82
C ARG A 166 12.85 -3.86 -3.60
N ALA A 167 12.86 -3.79 -4.94
CA ALA A 167 12.04 -4.63 -5.80
C ALA A 167 12.29 -6.13 -5.57
N GLU A 168 13.52 -6.55 -5.34
CA GLU A 168 13.86 -7.95 -5.07
C GLU A 168 13.21 -8.48 -3.77
N LYS A 169 13.07 -7.63 -2.75
CA LYS A 169 12.42 -7.98 -1.48
C LYS A 169 10.91 -8.02 -1.65
N LEU A 170 10.38 -7.06 -2.41
CA LEU A 170 8.97 -6.96 -2.70
C LEU A 170 8.47 -8.17 -3.51
N LYS A 171 9.24 -8.63 -4.51
CA LYS A 171 8.91 -9.82 -5.32
C LYS A 171 8.88 -11.12 -4.53
N LYS A 172 9.59 -11.20 -3.40
CA LYS A 172 9.53 -12.35 -2.48
C LYS A 172 8.27 -12.38 -1.61
N CYS A 173 7.53 -11.26 -1.55
CA CYS A 173 6.27 -11.20 -0.83
C CYS A 173 5.20 -11.99 -1.60
N SER A 174 4.49 -12.85 -0.90
CA SER A 174 3.42 -13.65 -1.47
C SER A 174 2.06 -13.18 -0.99
N PHE A 175 1.10 -13.31 -1.86
CA PHE A 175 -0.29 -13.15 -1.51
C PHE A 175 -0.93 -14.52 -1.29
N ASN A 176 -1.61 -14.69 -0.14
CA ASN A 176 -2.40 -15.87 0.14
C ASN A 176 -3.88 -15.50 0.11
N ASN A 177 -4.69 -16.28 -0.59
CA ASN A 177 -6.12 -16.04 -0.65
C ASN A 177 -6.76 -16.17 0.74
N TYR A 178 -7.71 -15.30 1.04
CA TYR A 178 -8.59 -15.50 2.18
C TYR A 178 -9.47 -16.75 1.95
N TRP A 179 -9.68 -17.52 3.00
CA TRP A 179 -10.59 -18.67 2.93
C TRP A 179 -12.04 -18.30 3.31
N TRP A 180 -12.23 -17.17 4.00
CA TRP A 180 -13.53 -16.70 4.47
C TRP A 180 -13.56 -15.16 4.61
N PRO A 181 -14.69 -14.47 4.40
CA PRO A 181 -16.01 -14.97 3.92
C PRO A 181 -16.10 -15.06 2.40
N ASN A 182 -15.19 -14.41 1.67
CA ASN A 182 -15.21 -14.42 0.21
C ASN A 182 -13.77 -14.36 -0.32
N LYS A 183 -13.46 -15.19 -1.30
CA LYS A 183 -12.16 -15.17 -1.99
C LYS A 183 -11.86 -13.82 -2.64
N ASP A 184 -12.90 -13.05 -2.99
CA ASP A 184 -12.80 -11.73 -3.60
C ASP A 184 -12.84 -10.57 -2.60
N ALA A 185 -12.96 -10.86 -1.29
CA ALA A 185 -12.93 -9.85 -0.23
C ALA A 185 -11.51 -9.31 -0.03
N LEU A 186 -11.09 -8.48 -0.98
CA LEU A 186 -9.75 -7.92 -1.10
C LEU A 186 -9.43 -6.82 -0.07
N SER A 187 -10.38 -6.44 0.75
CA SER A 187 -10.11 -5.49 1.83
C SER A 187 -9.10 -6.12 2.81
N ASN A 188 -8.00 -5.42 3.04
CA ASN A 188 -6.92 -5.77 3.97
C ASN A 188 -5.89 -6.81 3.49
N TRP A 189 -5.84 -7.15 2.21
CA TRP A 189 -4.78 -8.02 1.67
C TRP A 189 -3.38 -7.42 1.88
N CYS A 190 -3.25 -6.09 1.86
CA CYS A 190 -2.02 -5.37 2.09
C CYS A 190 -1.39 -5.73 3.44
N TYR A 191 -2.16 -5.86 4.51
CA TYR A 191 -1.63 -6.24 5.84
C TYR A 191 -0.88 -7.57 5.82
N VAL A 192 -1.44 -8.57 5.15
CA VAL A 192 -0.79 -9.89 5.06
C VAL A 192 0.45 -9.85 4.18
N PHE A 193 0.37 -9.12 3.09
CA PHE A 193 1.48 -8.93 2.17
C PHE A 193 2.67 -8.23 2.85
N GLN A 194 2.39 -7.19 3.60
CA GLN A 194 3.39 -6.38 4.31
C GLN A 194 4.13 -7.15 5.41
N MET A 195 3.52 -8.19 5.99
CA MET A 195 4.21 -9.05 6.95
C MET A 195 5.48 -9.68 6.34
N ASP A 196 5.45 -10.03 5.05
CA ASP A 196 6.65 -10.55 4.38
C ASP A 196 7.78 -9.50 4.33
N LEU A 197 7.47 -8.20 4.16
CA LEU A 197 8.46 -7.12 4.21
C LEU A 197 9.05 -6.97 5.63
N ILE A 198 8.20 -6.93 6.64
CA ILE A 198 8.62 -6.87 8.07
C ILE A 198 9.57 -8.01 8.44
N LEU A 199 9.31 -9.22 7.91
CA LEU A 199 10.15 -10.39 8.14
C LEU A 199 11.49 -10.31 7.40
N GLN A 200 11.57 -9.56 6.31
CA GLN A 200 12.78 -9.43 5.49
C GLN A 200 13.73 -8.33 5.96
N GLY A 201 13.21 -7.19 6.46
CA GLY A 201 14.07 -6.07 6.85
C GLY A 201 13.33 -4.97 7.60
N GLN A 202 14.02 -3.85 7.74
CA GLN A 202 13.51 -2.65 8.39
C GLN A 202 12.61 -1.85 7.43
N ILE A 203 11.61 -1.19 8.01
CA ILE A 203 10.82 -0.14 7.36
C ILE A 203 11.23 1.18 8.00
N ILE A 204 11.81 2.08 7.23
CA ILE A 204 12.41 3.33 7.74
C ILE A 204 11.63 4.54 7.26
N LEU A 205 11.57 5.56 8.10
CA LEU A 205 10.87 6.81 7.82
C LEU A 205 11.83 7.85 7.26
N LEU A 206 11.44 8.53 6.18
CA LEU A 206 12.08 9.77 5.75
C LEU A 206 11.63 10.89 6.67
N ASP A 207 12.53 11.36 7.52
CA ASP A 207 12.24 12.43 8.51
C ASP A 207 12.29 13.81 7.85
N ASN A 208 11.38 14.05 6.90
CA ASN A 208 11.19 15.33 6.23
C ASN A 208 9.70 15.57 5.98
N THR A 209 9.09 16.44 6.78
CA THR A 209 7.66 16.76 6.68
C THR A 209 7.31 17.62 5.47
N ASN A 210 8.28 18.19 4.75
CA ASN A 210 8.03 18.96 3.54
C ASN A 210 7.86 18.07 2.31
N LEU A 211 8.41 16.87 2.34
CA LEU A 211 8.28 15.86 1.28
C LEU A 211 7.25 14.82 1.70
N ARG A 212 6.05 14.93 1.19
CA ARG A 212 4.90 14.13 1.59
C ARG A 212 4.23 13.47 0.39
N TRP A 213 3.67 12.31 0.63
CA TRP A 213 2.68 11.72 -0.23
C TRP A 213 1.30 12.30 0.12
N ILE A 214 0.52 12.71 -0.88
CA ILE A 214 -0.77 13.34 -0.67
C ILE A 214 -1.87 12.33 -0.97
N ASN A 215 -2.62 11.99 0.07
CA ASN A 215 -3.83 11.18 -0.01
C ASN A 215 -5.06 12.07 0.06
N HIS A 216 -6.00 11.87 -0.87
CA HIS A 216 -7.24 12.60 -0.89
C HIS A 216 -8.36 11.78 -0.23
N ASP A 217 -8.87 12.29 0.89
CA ASP A 217 -10.06 11.74 1.55
C ASP A 217 -11.31 12.20 0.79
N TYR A 218 -11.82 11.34 -0.08
CA TYR A 218 -13.08 11.58 -0.81
C TYR A 218 -14.33 11.33 0.05
N GLY A 219 -14.19 11.36 1.37
CA GLY A 219 -15.33 11.28 2.28
C GLY A 219 -16.17 10.03 2.02
N ILE A 220 -15.59 8.84 2.14
CA ILE A 220 -16.39 7.61 2.18
C ILE A 220 -17.28 7.71 3.41
N LYS A 221 -18.46 8.32 3.24
CA LYS A 221 -19.49 8.42 4.28
C LYS A 221 -19.96 7.01 4.61
N TYR A 222 -19.40 6.44 5.66
CA TYR A 222 -19.98 5.27 6.29
C TYR A 222 -21.31 5.67 6.95
N TYR A 223 -22.40 5.60 6.17
CA TYR A 223 -23.73 5.78 6.74
C TYR A 223 -23.98 4.72 7.82
N PRO A 224 -24.50 5.10 9.00
CA PRO A 224 -24.93 4.13 9.98
C PRO A 224 -26.08 3.32 9.42
N ARG A 225 -25.84 2.03 9.21
CA ARG A 225 -26.84 1.06 8.76
C ARG A 225 -27.69 0.56 9.94
N SER A 226 -28.78 -0.13 9.63
CA SER A 226 -29.67 -0.73 10.64
C SER A 226 -28.93 -1.60 11.68
N SER A 227 -29.54 -1.87 12.81
CA SER A 227 -28.95 -2.68 13.89
C SER A 227 -28.52 -4.08 13.44
N GLY A 228 -29.31 -4.72 12.57
CA GLY A 228 -28.97 -6.03 11.98
C GLY A 228 -27.75 -5.97 11.06
N GLU A 229 -27.64 -4.92 10.24
CA GLU A 229 -26.48 -4.71 9.39
C GLU A 229 -25.21 -4.39 10.20
N LYS A 230 -25.35 -3.70 11.36
CA LYS A 230 -24.23 -3.50 12.29
C LYS A 230 -23.73 -4.81 12.88
N MET A 231 -24.63 -5.73 13.23
CA MET A 231 -24.26 -7.04 13.77
C MET A 231 -23.56 -7.91 12.71
N MET A 232 -24.07 -7.95 11.48
CA MET A 232 -23.42 -8.63 10.35
C MET A 232 -22.05 -8.05 10.01
N LYS A 233 -21.91 -6.72 10.08
CA LYS A 233 -20.60 -6.06 9.91
C LYS A 233 -19.61 -6.45 11.01
N ASN A 234 -20.05 -6.49 12.26
CA ASN A 234 -19.19 -6.90 13.38
C ASN A 234 -18.70 -8.34 13.21
N PHE A 235 -19.58 -9.26 12.83
CA PHE A 235 -19.21 -10.65 12.54
C PHE A 235 -18.21 -10.73 11.38
N SER A 236 -18.50 -10.05 10.27
CA SER A 236 -17.59 -10.00 9.13
C SER A 236 -16.23 -9.39 9.50
N TYR A 237 -16.20 -8.37 10.36
CA TYR A 237 -14.96 -7.76 10.85
C TYR A 237 -14.13 -8.76 11.66
N ILE A 238 -14.77 -9.45 12.63
CA ILE A 238 -14.12 -10.47 13.45
C ILE A 238 -13.52 -11.57 12.57
N MET A 239 -14.30 -12.09 11.62
CA MET A 239 -13.83 -13.14 10.71
C MET A 239 -12.66 -12.69 9.85
N ARG A 240 -12.64 -11.42 9.42
CA ARG A 240 -11.48 -10.85 8.70
C ARG A 240 -10.23 -10.80 9.59
N ARG A 241 -10.36 -10.42 10.87
CA ARG A 241 -9.23 -10.39 11.81
C ARG A 241 -8.70 -11.81 12.08
N ILE A 242 -9.57 -12.79 12.27
CA ILE A 242 -9.19 -14.20 12.40
C ILE A 242 -8.42 -14.65 11.15
N ASN A 243 -8.90 -14.32 9.95
CA ASN A 243 -8.21 -14.62 8.71
C ASN A 243 -6.82 -13.98 8.63
N ILE A 244 -6.69 -12.72 9.01
CA ILE A 244 -5.39 -12.02 9.01
C ILE A 244 -4.42 -12.74 9.94
N TYR A 245 -4.81 -13.10 11.17
CA TYR A 245 -3.95 -13.81 12.11
C TYR A 245 -3.59 -15.22 11.62
N TYR A 246 -4.54 -15.94 11.03
CA TYR A 246 -4.26 -17.23 10.38
C TYR A 246 -3.22 -17.07 9.26
N LEU A 247 -3.37 -16.06 8.42
CA LEU A 247 -2.43 -15.80 7.33
C LEU A 247 -1.04 -15.36 7.85
N TYR A 248 -0.96 -14.66 8.99
CA TYR A 248 0.32 -14.38 9.64
C TYR A 248 1.01 -15.67 10.10
N ILE A 249 0.26 -16.63 10.64
CA ILE A 249 0.81 -17.96 10.99
C ILE A 249 1.38 -18.63 9.74
N LEU A 250 0.67 -18.62 8.63
CA LEU A 250 1.19 -19.16 7.36
C LEU A 250 2.47 -18.46 6.90
N LYS A 251 2.58 -17.13 7.09
CA LYS A 251 3.82 -16.40 6.80
C LYS A 251 4.98 -16.85 7.71
N PHE A 252 4.73 -17.05 8.99
CA PHE A 252 5.76 -17.56 9.91
C PHE A 252 6.21 -18.97 9.52
N LEU A 253 5.30 -19.85 9.08
CA LEU A 253 5.65 -21.16 8.54
C LEU A 253 6.50 -21.04 7.28
N LYS A 254 6.09 -20.24 6.30
CA LYS A 254 6.83 -19.97 5.07
C LYS A 254 8.27 -19.52 5.34
N TRP A 255 8.43 -18.59 6.29
CA TRP A 255 9.74 -18.03 6.64
C TRP A 255 10.49 -18.84 7.71
N LYS A 256 10.01 -20.06 8.03
CA LYS A 256 10.60 -20.95 9.06
C LYS A 256 10.76 -20.26 10.41
N LYS A 257 9.78 -19.44 10.81
CA LYS A 257 9.74 -18.69 12.07
C LYS A 257 8.78 -19.34 13.07
N TYR A 258 8.90 -20.64 13.27
CA TYR A 258 8.00 -21.44 14.11
C TYR A 258 7.88 -20.89 15.53
N ILE A 259 8.97 -20.40 16.10
CA ILE A 259 8.95 -19.79 17.42
C ILE A 259 7.98 -18.60 17.52
N TYR A 260 7.78 -17.86 16.43
CA TYR A 260 6.85 -16.74 16.41
C TYR A 260 5.40 -17.20 16.55
N ILE A 261 5.06 -18.38 16.07
CA ILE A 261 3.71 -18.95 16.24
C ILE A 261 3.42 -19.12 17.74
N ILE A 262 4.38 -19.66 18.49
CA ILE A 262 4.27 -19.88 19.93
C ILE A 262 4.21 -18.53 20.66
N ILE A 263 5.10 -17.62 20.35
CA ILE A 263 5.20 -16.31 21.02
C ILE A 263 3.97 -15.45 20.78
N PHE A 264 3.39 -15.50 19.57
CA PHE A 264 2.29 -14.62 19.19
C PHE A 264 0.89 -15.21 19.34
N ILE A 265 0.75 -16.47 19.74
CA ILE A 265 -0.59 -17.07 19.92
C ILE A 265 -1.40 -16.34 21.01
N LEU A 266 -0.79 -16.03 22.15
CA LEU A 266 -1.45 -15.28 23.23
C LEU A 266 -1.72 -13.81 22.83
N PRO A 267 -0.75 -13.06 22.29
CA PRO A 267 -1.02 -11.74 21.69
C PRO A 267 -2.14 -11.74 20.66
N PHE A 268 -2.24 -12.73 19.78
CA PHE A 268 -3.35 -12.82 18.80
C PHE A 268 -4.70 -12.98 19.49
N ILE A 269 -4.79 -13.85 20.50
CA ILE A 269 -6.02 -14.04 21.29
C ILE A 269 -6.39 -12.73 21.99
N PHE A 270 -5.42 -12.07 22.63
CA PHE A 270 -5.63 -10.79 23.30
C PHE A 270 -6.10 -9.68 22.35
N LEU A 271 -5.44 -9.52 21.20
CA LEU A 271 -5.80 -8.52 20.21
C LEU A 271 -7.17 -8.80 19.59
N LEU A 272 -7.50 -10.07 19.36
CA LEU A 272 -8.80 -10.46 18.88
C LEU A 272 -9.89 -10.16 19.93
N ALA A 273 -9.64 -10.46 21.21
CA ALA A 273 -10.55 -10.13 22.31
C ALA A 273 -10.71 -8.60 22.43
N ARG A 274 -9.63 -7.84 22.37
CA ARG A 274 -9.67 -6.36 22.34
C ARG A 274 -10.56 -5.86 21.19
N ASP A 275 -10.35 -6.35 19.98
CA ASP A 275 -11.07 -5.92 18.79
C ASP A 275 -12.58 -6.28 18.87
N ILE A 276 -12.92 -7.37 19.56
CA ILE A 276 -14.32 -7.76 19.85
C ILE A 276 -14.96 -6.85 20.90
N ILE A 277 -14.26 -6.62 22.01
CA ILE A 277 -14.80 -5.89 23.18
C ILE A 277 -14.92 -4.39 22.88
N PHE A 278 -13.89 -3.79 22.38
CA PHE A 278 -13.84 -2.33 22.22
C PHE A 278 -14.44 -1.84 20.91
N LYS A 279 -14.80 -2.74 19.96
CA LYS A 279 -15.47 -2.40 18.68
C LYS A 279 -14.88 -1.21 17.93
N GLU A 280 -13.62 -0.84 18.23
CA GLU A 280 -12.98 0.31 17.61
C GLU A 280 -12.14 -0.17 16.42
N PRO A 281 -12.54 0.18 15.19
CA PRO A 281 -11.63 0.00 14.07
C PRO A 281 -10.38 0.87 14.30
N VAL A 282 -9.22 0.32 13.96
CA VAL A 282 -7.91 1.01 14.06
C VAL A 282 -7.90 2.38 13.35
N ASN A 283 -8.79 2.59 12.39
CA ASN A 283 -8.97 3.83 11.63
C ASN A 283 -9.54 5.03 12.43
N LYS A 284 -9.85 4.89 13.73
CA LYS A 284 -10.29 6.04 14.53
C LYS A 284 -9.18 7.02 14.91
N ARG A 285 -7.93 6.76 14.58
CA ARG A 285 -6.81 7.66 14.87
C ARG A 285 -6.79 8.94 14.03
N ILE A 286 -7.60 8.99 12.97
CA ILE A 286 -7.69 10.16 12.08
C ILE A 286 -9.08 10.78 12.23
N LYS A 287 -9.23 11.62 13.25
CA LYS A 287 -10.31 12.62 13.27
C LYS A 287 -9.71 13.94 12.78
N PHE A 288 -10.33 14.53 11.75
CA PHE A 288 -10.08 15.94 11.40
C PHE A 288 -10.52 16.86 12.55
#